data_f78a52742f015629d8fa0ec8ba4fdb8c
#
_entry.id   f78a52742f015629d8fa0ec8ba4fdb8c
#
_cell.length_a   1.000
_cell.length_b   1.000
_cell.length_c   1.000
_cell.angle_alpha   90.00
_cell.angle_beta   90.00
_cell.angle_gamma   90.00
#
_symmetry.space_group_name_H-M   'P 1'
#
loop_
_entity.id
_entity.type
_entity.pdbx_description
1 polymer ?
#
loop_
_entity_poly.entity_id
_entity_poly.type
_entity_poly.pdbx_seq_one_letter_code
_entity_poly.pdbx_strand_id
1 'polypeptide(L)'
;KPFLDTTISDWSKSSVLDLTKITGSNNPKRCRATNGRVEVCNSTYGNNGWLGIAQIWISSGVHITAGTTKVNATYFNKPQYNTSAWRNLVMCQEVGHTLGLDHQDENFDNPNLGTCMDYTSDPSTNQQPNAHDYQELETIYAHLDNTTTIGTFFPAHAGYMVNADNPSEWGQLARETKGIAVYERDFGNGQKLVTFVIKAL
;
A
#
# COMPACT_ATOMS: atom_id res chain seq x y z
N LYS A 1 -2.97 15.83 -0.02
CA LYS A 1 -2.52 15.89 -1.43
C LYS A 1 -1.01 16.09 -1.54
N PRO A 2 -0.32 17.00 -0.79
CA PRO A 2 1.13 17.17 -0.97
C PRO A 2 1.91 15.86 -0.71
N PHE A 3 1.57 15.08 0.29
CA PHE A 3 2.25 13.82 0.61
C PHE A 3 2.16 12.79 -0.52
N LEU A 4 1.02 12.67 -1.18
CA LEU A 4 0.89 11.81 -2.36
C LEU A 4 1.73 12.33 -3.53
N ASP A 5 1.79 13.66 -3.73
CA ASP A 5 2.61 14.25 -4.80
C ASP A 5 4.11 13.97 -4.56
N THR A 6 4.57 14.07 -3.31
CA THR A 6 5.93 13.67 -2.91
C THR A 6 6.17 12.18 -3.17
N THR A 7 5.27 11.32 -2.69
CA THR A 7 5.36 9.87 -2.87
C THR A 7 5.43 9.46 -4.35
N ILE A 8 4.59 10.06 -5.20
CA ILE A 8 4.64 9.82 -6.66
C ILE A 8 5.99 10.22 -7.23
N SER A 9 6.48 11.42 -6.89
CA SER A 9 7.79 11.90 -7.34
C SER A 9 8.93 10.97 -6.88
N ASP A 10 8.86 10.44 -5.68
CA ASP A 10 9.88 9.57 -5.13
C ASP A 10 9.86 8.18 -5.80
N TRP A 11 8.72 7.54 -5.91
CA TRP A 11 8.61 6.23 -6.57
C TRP A 11 8.88 6.30 -8.08
N SER A 12 8.58 7.42 -8.75
CA SER A 12 8.90 7.65 -10.17
C SER A 12 10.39 7.89 -10.46
N LYS A 13 11.26 7.89 -9.43
CA LYS A 13 12.72 7.81 -9.63
C LYS A 13 13.18 6.41 -10.03
N SER A 14 12.33 5.40 -9.86
CA SER A 14 12.59 4.05 -10.35
C SER A 14 12.78 4.04 -11.87
N SER A 15 13.71 3.23 -12.35
CA SER A 15 13.98 3.06 -13.79
C SER A 15 12.87 2.30 -14.53
N VAL A 16 11.94 1.65 -13.78
CA VAL A 16 10.91 0.76 -14.32
C VAL A 16 9.47 1.25 -14.11
N LEU A 17 9.29 2.35 -13.37
CA LEU A 17 7.96 2.88 -13.05
C LEU A 17 7.87 4.38 -13.34
N ASP A 18 6.74 4.79 -13.93
CA ASP A 18 6.35 6.19 -14.10
C ASP A 18 4.92 6.36 -13.59
N LEU A 19 4.79 6.96 -12.41
CA LEU A 19 3.51 7.11 -11.72
C LEU A 19 2.81 8.40 -12.13
N THR A 20 1.63 8.29 -12.68
CA THR A 20 0.80 9.43 -13.05
C THR A 20 -0.41 9.57 -12.12
N LYS A 21 -0.55 10.75 -11.53
CA LYS A 21 -1.73 11.07 -10.70
C LYS A 21 -2.90 11.52 -11.56
N ILE A 22 -4.03 10.86 -11.37
CA ILE A 22 -5.32 11.30 -11.93
C ILE A 22 -6.30 11.60 -10.78
N THR A 23 -7.29 12.46 -11.04
CA THR A 23 -8.33 12.72 -10.06
C THR A 23 -9.26 11.51 -9.98
N GLY A 24 -9.35 10.91 -8.80
CA GLY A 24 -10.25 9.80 -8.52
C GLY A 24 -11.70 10.27 -8.30
N SER A 25 -12.65 9.39 -8.59
CA SER A 25 -14.09 9.59 -8.35
C SER A 25 -14.63 8.74 -7.19
N ASN A 26 -13.77 7.93 -6.55
CA ASN A 26 -14.15 7.07 -5.46
C ASN A 26 -14.55 7.85 -4.20
N ASN A 27 -15.52 7.31 -3.47
CA ASN A 27 -15.80 7.79 -2.12
C ASN A 27 -14.60 7.44 -1.21
N PRO A 28 -13.90 8.43 -0.61
CA PRO A 28 -12.69 8.16 0.17
C PRO A 28 -12.91 7.20 1.37
N LYS A 29 -14.10 7.22 1.98
CA LYS A 29 -14.42 6.29 3.08
C LYS A 29 -14.49 4.83 2.62
N ARG A 30 -14.96 4.58 1.40
CA ARG A 30 -15.07 3.23 0.87
C ARG A 30 -13.80 2.77 0.18
N CYS A 31 -13.13 3.70 -0.53
CA CYS A 31 -11.88 3.43 -1.27
C CYS A 31 -11.91 2.10 -2.03
N ARG A 32 -12.89 1.93 -2.91
CA ARG A 32 -13.05 0.68 -3.64
C ARG A 32 -11.98 0.55 -4.71
N ALA A 33 -11.48 -0.65 -4.88
CA ALA A 33 -10.52 -0.94 -5.94
C ALA A 33 -11.12 -0.67 -7.32
N THR A 34 -10.28 -0.14 -8.20
CA THR A 34 -10.56 0.03 -9.63
C THR A 34 -9.51 -0.73 -10.41
N ASN A 35 -9.96 -1.54 -11.34
CA ASN A 35 -9.05 -2.35 -12.15
C ASN A 35 -8.05 -1.48 -12.93
N GLY A 36 -6.78 -1.88 -12.95
CA GLY A 36 -5.70 -1.14 -13.60
C GLY A 36 -5.29 0.16 -12.90
N ARG A 37 -5.65 0.36 -11.64
CA ARG A 37 -5.34 1.58 -10.88
C ARG A 37 -5.01 1.29 -9.43
N VAL A 38 -4.29 2.23 -8.82
CA VAL A 38 -4.16 2.35 -7.38
C VAL A 38 -5.06 3.49 -6.91
N GLU A 39 -6.06 3.18 -6.10
CA GLU A 39 -6.94 4.18 -5.49
C GLU A 39 -6.35 4.63 -4.16
N VAL A 40 -5.93 5.90 -4.07
CA VAL A 40 -5.35 6.47 -2.86
C VAL A 40 -6.36 7.35 -2.15
N CYS A 41 -6.74 6.95 -0.95
CA CYS A 41 -7.80 7.56 -0.17
C CYS A 41 -7.32 8.03 1.20
N ASN A 42 -7.71 9.25 1.56
CA ASN A 42 -7.53 9.79 2.89
C ASN A 42 -8.89 10.14 3.49
N SER A 43 -9.20 9.59 4.64
CA SER A 43 -10.44 9.88 5.36
C SER A 43 -10.28 9.67 6.86
N THR A 44 -11.23 10.18 7.65
CA THR A 44 -11.38 9.84 9.06
C THR A 44 -12.08 8.49 9.19
N TYR A 45 -11.28 7.42 9.31
CA TYR A 45 -11.82 6.05 9.42
C TYR A 45 -12.17 5.63 10.85
N GLY A 46 -11.84 6.46 11.84
CA GLY A 46 -12.09 6.18 13.26
C GLY A 46 -10.87 5.60 13.98
N ASN A 47 -11.03 5.35 15.28
CA ASN A 47 -9.99 4.77 16.14
C ASN A 47 -10.01 3.24 16.03
N ASN A 48 -9.58 2.72 14.91
CA ASN A 48 -9.66 1.29 14.54
C ASN A 48 -8.29 0.58 14.52
N GLY A 49 -7.25 1.20 15.11
CA GLY A 49 -5.97 0.56 15.37
C GLY A 49 -4.96 0.61 14.21
N TRP A 50 -5.22 1.32 13.10
CA TRP A 50 -4.29 1.41 11.99
C TRP A 50 -4.08 2.86 11.49
N LEU A 51 -2.86 3.13 11.02
CA LEU A 51 -2.45 4.38 10.39
C LEU A 51 -2.69 4.36 8.88
N GLY A 52 -2.35 3.23 8.26
CA GLY A 52 -2.46 2.98 6.83
C GLY A 52 -2.85 1.54 6.54
N ILE A 53 -3.45 1.33 5.38
CA ILE A 53 -3.75 0.02 4.81
C ILE A 53 -3.47 0.08 3.32
N ALA A 54 -2.67 -0.85 2.82
CA ALA A 54 -2.57 -1.16 1.40
C ALA A 54 -3.23 -2.50 1.10
N GLN A 55 -3.90 -2.56 -0.04
CA GLN A 55 -4.44 -3.81 -0.56
C GLN A 55 -4.06 -3.97 -2.01
N ILE A 56 -3.65 -5.17 -2.38
CA ILE A 56 -3.37 -5.55 -3.77
C ILE A 56 -4.21 -6.75 -4.16
N TRP A 57 -4.79 -6.68 -5.34
CA TRP A 57 -5.47 -7.80 -5.99
C TRP A 57 -4.51 -8.40 -7.01
N ILE A 58 -4.25 -9.68 -6.86
CA ILE A 58 -3.31 -10.43 -7.69
C ILE A 58 -4.09 -11.42 -8.53
N SER A 59 -3.74 -11.54 -9.80
CA SER A 59 -4.24 -12.57 -10.70
C SER A 59 -3.10 -13.39 -11.29
N SER A 60 -3.41 -14.60 -11.74
CA SER A 60 -2.43 -15.55 -12.31
C SER A 60 -1.22 -15.81 -11.40
N GLY A 61 -1.39 -15.58 -10.09
CA GLY A 61 -0.39 -15.81 -9.07
C GLY A 61 0.65 -14.71 -8.88
N VAL A 62 0.83 -13.79 -9.86
CA VAL A 62 1.93 -12.81 -9.83
C VAL A 62 1.56 -11.40 -10.33
N HIS A 63 0.46 -11.20 -11.06
CA HIS A 63 0.14 -9.90 -11.63
C HIS A 63 -0.80 -9.09 -10.74
N ILE A 64 -0.37 -7.90 -10.33
CA ILE A 64 -1.21 -6.94 -9.61
C ILE A 64 -2.18 -6.31 -10.60
N THR A 65 -3.47 -6.47 -10.38
CA THR A 65 -4.54 -5.98 -11.26
C THR A 65 -5.24 -4.75 -10.72
N ALA A 66 -5.17 -4.52 -9.42
CA ALA A 66 -5.69 -3.32 -8.75
C ALA A 66 -5.01 -3.13 -7.41
N GLY A 67 -5.00 -1.90 -6.91
CA GLY A 67 -4.52 -1.58 -5.58
C GLY A 67 -5.40 -0.54 -4.89
N THR A 68 -5.39 -0.55 -3.56
CA THR A 68 -5.92 0.55 -2.75
C THR A 68 -4.95 0.93 -1.66
N THR A 69 -4.82 2.22 -1.40
CA THR A 69 -4.09 2.80 -0.28
C THR A 69 -5.04 3.65 0.55
N LYS A 70 -5.20 3.33 1.82
CA LYS A 70 -5.98 4.10 2.78
C LYS A 70 -5.09 4.72 3.84
N VAL A 71 -5.25 6.00 4.08
CA VAL A 71 -4.54 6.75 5.14
C VAL A 71 -5.56 7.28 6.13
N ASN A 72 -5.39 6.93 7.42
CA ASN A 72 -6.39 7.22 8.45
C ASN A 72 -6.16 8.58 9.11
N ALA A 73 -6.82 9.62 8.60
CA ALA A 73 -6.73 10.96 9.14
C ALA A 73 -7.16 11.08 10.62
N THR A 74 -7.92 10.13 11.16
CA THR A 74 -8.25 10.12 12.59
C THR A 74 -7.00 10.07 13.46
N TYR A 75 -6.02 9.25 13.09
CA TYR A 75 -4.75 9.15 13.80
C TYR A 75 -3.81 10.31 13.48
N PHE A 76 -3.75 10.76 12.23
CA PHE A 76 -2.88 11.88 11.84
C PHE A 76 -3.34 13.23 12.40
N ASN A 77 -4.50 13.30 13.02
CA ASN A 77 -4.94 14.46 13.81
C ASN A 77 -4.54 14.36 15.30
N LYS A 78 -3.95 13.24 15.74
CA LYS A 78 -3.45 13.07 17.11
C LYS A 78 -2.00 13.59 17.20
N PRO A 79 -1.60 14.20 18.33
CA PRO A 79 -0.27 14.84 18.45
C PRO A 79 0.90 13.94 18.06
N GLN A 80 0.88 12.64 18.44
CA GLN A 80 1.97 11.69 18.19
C GLN A 80 2.18 11.39 16.69
N TYR A 81 1.14 11.49 15.87
CA TYR A 81 1.21 11.20 14.43
C TYR A 81 1.04 12.45 13.55
N ASN A 82 0.80 13.62 14.17
CA ASN A 82 0.54 14.86 13.44
C ASN A 82 1.84 15.54 12.98
N THR A 83 2.67 14.81 12.28
CA THR A 83 3.92 15.31 11.68
C THR A 83 3.98 15.01 10.20
N SER A 84 4.78 15.78 9.45
CA SER A 84 5.02 15.50 8.02
C SER A 84 5.75 14.17 7.85
N ALA A 85 6.67 13.82 8.76
CA ALA A 85 7.44 12.59 8.69
C ALA A 85 6.52 11.34 8.76
N TRP A 86 5.60 11.28 9.72
CA TRP A 86 4.62 10.20 9.79
C TRP A 86 3.74 10.10 8.55
N ARG A 87 3.29 11.24 8.02
CA ARG A 87 2.45 11.22 6.80
C ARG A 87 3.22 10.79 5.56
N ASN A 88 4.48 11.21 5.43
CA ASN A 88 5.35 10.78 4.34
C ASN A 88 5.64 9.27 4.44
N LEU A 89 6.08 8.79 5.63
CA LEU A 89 6.33 7.38 5.86
C LEU A 89 5.12 6.53 5.44
N VAL A 90 3.96 6.78 6.04
CA VAL A 90 2.77 5.94 5.80
C VAL A 90 2.29 6.05 4.35
N MET A 91 2.27 7.25 3.75
CA MET A 91 1.87 7.39 2.35
C MET A 91 2.84 6.66 1.42
N CYS A 92 4.15 6.80 1.64
CA CYS A 92 5.19 6.15 0.84
C CYS A 92 5.11 4.63 0.96
N GLN A 93 4.99 4.09 2.17
CA GLN A 93 4.96 2.66 2.44
C GLN A 93 3.72 2.00 1.82
N GLU A 94 2.52 2.56 2.08
CA GLU A 94 1.28 1.97 1.56
C GLU A 94 1.21 2.04 0.03
N VAL A 95 1.78 3.06 -0.61
CA VAL A 95 1.91 3.08 -2.07
C VAL A 95 2.94 2.06 -2.53
N GLY A 96 4.09 1.92 -1.85
CA GLY A 96 5.12 0.92 -2.15
C GLY A 96 4.55 -0.50 -2.17
N HIS A 97 3.71 -0.85 -1.19
CA HIS A 97 3.02 -2.15 -1.19
C HIS A 97 2.14 -2.35 -2.43
N THR A 98 1.48 -1.29 -2.92
CA THR A 98 0.67 -1.41 -4.15
C THR A 98 1.51 -1.57 -5.43
N LEU A 99 2.81 -1.34 -5.35
CA LEU A 99 3.77 -1.61 -6.42
C LEU A 99 4.37 -3.02 -6.33
N GLY A 100 3.99 -3.82 -5.33
CA GLY A 100 4.44 -5.19 -5.15
C GLY A 100 5.55 -5.38 -4.13
N LEU A 101 6.02 -4.30 -3.49
CA LEU A 101 7.06 -4.39 -2.47
C LEU A 101 6.52 -4.89 -1.13
N ASP A 102 7.30 -5.70 -0.45
CA ASP A 102 7.14 -6.02 0.96
C ASP A 102 8.01 -5.09 1.83
N HIS A 103 7.97 -5.26 3.15
CA HIS A 103 8.85 -4.52 4.04
C HIS A 103 10.30 -4.94 3.84
N GLN A 104 11.21 -3.97 3.84
CA GLN A 104 12.64 -4.24 3.82
C GLN A 104 13.11 -4.79 5.18
N ASP A 105 12.56 -4.26 6.26
CA ASP A 105 12.74 -4.76 7.62
C ASP A 105 11.46 -4.57 8.45
N GLU A 106 11.19 -5.51 9.33
CA GLU A 106 10.04 -5.50 10.26
C GLU A 106 10.46 -5.39 11.73
N ASN A 107 11.75 -5.27 12.00
CA ASN A 107 12.27 -5.11 13.35
C ASN A 107 12.13 -3.65 13.79
N PHE A 108 11.16 -3.41 14.64
CA PHE A 108 10.80 -2.08 15.13
C PHE A 108 11.85 -1.40 16.01
N ASP A 109 12.77 -2.16 16.56
CA ASP A 109 13.70 -1.70 17.60
C ASP A 109 15.15 -1.57 17.09
N ASN A 110 15.41 -1.81 15.81
CA ASN A 110 16.75 -1.62 15.20
C ASN A 110 16.93 -0.20 14.62
N PRO A 111 18.13 0.18 14.23
CA PRO A 111 18.37 1.44 13.52
C PRO A 111 17.63 1.50 12.18
N ASN A 112 17.04 2.65 11.89
CA ASN A 112 16.35 2.92 10.63
C ASN A 112 17.24 2.65 9.40
N LEU A 113 16.67 1.99 8.39
CA LEU A 113 17.35 1.69 7.12
C LEU A 113 17.31 2.83 6.10
N GLY A 114 16.61 3.92 6.41
CA GLY A 114 16.48 5.09 5.53
C GLY A 114 15.52 4.86 4.36
N THR A 115 14.54 4.00 4.54
CA THR A 115 13.47 3.73 3.57
C THR A 115 12.12 3.74 4.23
N CYS A 116 11.08 4.13 3.48
CA CYS A 116 9.71 4.01 3.95
C CYS A 116 9.21 2.53 3.99
N MET A 117 9.94 1.59 3.37
CA MET A 117 9.64 0.16 3.46
C MET A 117 10.24 -0.50 4.70
N ASP A 118 10.89 0.27 5.55
CA ASP A 118 11.39 -0.14 6.87
C ASP A 118 10.43 0.32 7.97
N TYR A 119 10.12 -0.59 8.90
CA TYR A 119 9.16 -0.31 9.95
C TYR A 119 9.83 0.30 11.19
N THR A 120 9.32 1.44 11.66
CA THR A 120 9.96 2.22 12.72
C THR A 120 8.97 2.95 13.62
N SER A 121 9.39 3.25 14.86
CA SER A 121 8.73 4.21 15.76
C SER A 121 9.14 5.66 15.52
N ASP A 122 10.27 5.89 14.81
CA ASP A 122 10.78 7.21 14.45
C ASP A 122 10.82 7.38 12.93
N PRO A 123 9.82 8.04 12.31
CA PRO A 123 9.77 8.20 10.87
C PRO A 123 10.75 9.22 10.31
N SER A 124 11.61 9.83 11.13
CA SER A 124 12.42 11.01 10.75
C SER A 124 13.31 10.75 9.53
N THR A 125 13.86 9.55 9.38
CA THR A 125 14.76 9.15 8.29
C THR A 125 14.10 8.20 7.28
N ASN A 126 12.87 7.72 7.55
CA ASN A 126 12.18 6.69 6.77
C ASN A 126 11.00 7.25 5.96
N GLN A 127 11.20 8.37 5.25
CA GLN A 127 10.12 9.09 4.58
C GLN A 127 10.02 8.84 3.06
N GLN A 128 10.99 8.14 2.48
CA GLN A 128 11.12 7.94 1.03
C GLN A 128 11.75 6.58 0.72
N PRO A 129 11.64 6.06 -0.51
CA PRO A 129 12.34 4.84 -0.91
C PRO A 129 13.88 5.01 -0.88
N ASN A 130 14.60 3.92 -0.70
CA ASN A 130 16.04 3.86 -0.84
C ASN A 130 16.47 3.06 -2.09
N ALA A 131 17.77 2.88 -2.29
CA ALA A 131 18.32 2.18 -3.45
C ALA A 131 17.89 0.70 -3.51
N HIS A 132 17.71 0.04 -2.36
CA HIS A 132 17.25 -1.34 -2.31
C HIS A 132 15.82 -1.48 -2.83
N ASP A 133 14.92 -0.58 -2.46
CA ASP A 133 13.54 -0.61 -2.93
C ASP A 133 13.45 -0.49 -4.45
N TYR A 134 14.28 0.38 -5.07
CA TYR A 134 14.33 0.51 -6.53
C TYR A 134 14.89 -0.75 -7.20
N GLN A 135 15.89 -1.42 -6.61
CA GLN A 135 16.43 -2.69 -7.12
C GLN A 135 15.38 -3.80 -7.05
N GLU A 136 14.60 -3.86 -5.98
CA GLU A 136 13.49 -4.81 -5.87
C GLU A 136 12.43 -4.56 -6.94
N LEU A 137 12.09 -3.29 -7.22
CA LEU A 137 11.18 -2.96 -8.32
C LEU A 137 11.75 -3.40 -9.67
N GLU A 138 13.05 -3.21 -9.93
CA GLU A 138 13.71 -3.71 -11.14
C GLU A 138 13.59 -5.23 -11.26
N THR A 139 13.69 -5.95 -10.15
CA THR A 139 13.52 -7.40 -10.10
C THR A 139 12.06 -7.82 -10.37
N ILE A 140 11.12 -7.17 -9.71
CA ILE A 140 9.67 -7.45 -9.86
C ILE A 140 9.21 -7.19 -11.29
N TYR A 141 9.68 -6.10 -11.91
CA TYR A 141 9.27 -5.66 -13.25
C TYR A 141 10.26 -6.05 -14.36
N ALA A 142 11.16 -7.04 -14.13
CA ALA A 142 12.14 -7.49 -15.12
C ALA A 142 11.53 -8.17 -16.35
N HIS A 143 10.29 -8.64 -16.27
CA HIS A 143 9.58 -9.26 -17.37
C HIS A 143 8.67 -8.27 -18.08
N LEU A 144 8.54 -8.42 -19.41
CA LEU A 144 7.55 -7.68 -20.17
C LEU A 144 6.21 -8.40 -20.08
N ASP A 145 5.18 -7.68 -19.65
CA ASP A 145 3.82 -8.16 -19.72
C ASP A 145 3.21 -7.77 -21.08
N ASN A 146 2.64 -8.74 -21.79
CA ASN A 146 1.94 -8.50 -23.06
C ASN A 146 0.49 -8.02 -22.86
N THR A 147 0.10 -7.77 -21.63
CA THR A 147 -1.25 -7.35 -21.26
C THR A 147 -1.24 -5.98 -20.61
N THR A 148 -2.36 -5.29 -20.70
CA THR A 148 -2.60 -4.07 -19.90
C THR A 148 -3.88 -4.21 -19.12
N THR A 149 -3.84 -3.85 -17.85
CA THR A 149 -5.03 -3.82 -16.98
C THR A 149 -5.82 -2.53 -17.09
N ILE A 150 -5.25 -1.48 -17.69
CA ILE A 150 -5.91 -0.19 -17.87
C ILE A 150 -7.07 -0.34 -18.88
N GLY A 151 -8.28 -0.06 -18.40
CA GLY A 151 -9.49 -0.09 -19.24
C GLY A 151 -9.99 -1.49 -19.62
N THR A 152 -9.34 -2.56 -19.15
CA THR A 152 -9.85 -3.90 -19.36
C THR A 152 -10.97 -4.21 -18.38
N PHE A 153 -12.08 -4.72 -18.90
CA PHE A 153 -13.15 -5.24 -18.07
C PHE A 153 -12.79 -6.69 -17.70
N PHE A 154 -12.24 -6.89 -16.52
CA PHE A 154 -12.24 -8.23 -15.96
C PHE A 154 -13.64 -8.48 -15.39
N PRO A 155 -14.25 -9.64 -15.66
CA PRO A 155 -15.50 -9.99 -14.99
C PRO A 155 -15.29 -9.82 -13.50
N ALA A 156 -16.27 -9.22 -12.82
CA ALA A 156 -16.20 -8.91 -11.40
C ALA A 156 -15.89 -10.20 -10.64
N HIS A 157 -14.61 -10.42 -10.37
CA HIS A 157 -14.18 -11.50 -9.50
C HIS A 157 -14.62 -11.14 -8.08
N ALA A 158 -15.01 -12.13 -7.31
CA ALA A 158 -15.47 -11.95 -5.93
C ALA A 158 -14.50 -11.08 -5.09
N GLY A 159 -13.20 -11.07 -5.42
CA GLY A 159 -12.16 -10.27 -4.78
C GLY A 159 -12.33 -8.76 -4.87
N TYR A 160 -12.94 -8.20 -5.92
CA TYR A 160 -13.15 -6.76 -6.05
C TYR A 160 -14.32 -6.23 -5.20
N MET A 161 -15.10 -7.14 -4.61
CA MET A 161 -16.24 -6.78 -3.77
C MET A 161 -15.88 -6.73 -2.28
N VAL A 162 -14.62 -7.04 -1.92
CA VAL A 162 -14.18 -7.04 -0.53
C VAL A 162 -14.27 -5.64 0.08
N ASN A 163 -14.89 -5.55 1.25
CA ASN A 163 -14.91 -4.33 2.03
C ASN A 163 -13.61 -4.19 2.81
N ALA A 164 -12.71 -3.36 2.30
CA ALA A 164 -11.40 -3.12 2.90
C ALA A 164 -11.45 -2.57 4.34
N ASP A 165 -12.57 -2.01 4.77
CA ASP A 165 -12.74 -1.47 6.14
C ASP A 165 -13.08 -2.58 7.15
N ASN A 166 -13.42 -3.77 6.68
CA ASN A 166 -13.78 -4.89 7.53
C ASN A 166 -12.64 -5.90 7.63
N PRO A 167 -11.94 -6.00 8.77
CA PRO A 167 -10.85 -6.96 8.94
C PRO A 167 -11.24 -8.42 8.69
N SER A 168 -12.50 -8.79 8.90
CA SER A 168 -12.99 -10.16 8.61
C SER A 168 -12.93 -10.53 7.12
N GLU A 169 -12.81 -9.53 6.24
CA GLU A 169 -12.72 -9.71 4.79
C GLU A 169 -11.26 -9.77 4.28
N TRP A 170 -10.28 -9.50 5.13
CA TRP A 170 -8.88 -9.47 4.71
C TRP A 170 -8.29 -10.85 4.46
N GLY A 171 -8.91 -11.91 5.00
CA GLY A 171 -8.44 -13.28 4.87
C GLY A 171 -7.75 -13.79 6.13
N GLN A 172 -6.76 -14.65 5.95
CA GLN A 172 -6.00 -15.23 7.07
C GLN A 172 -4.80 -14.34 7.41
N LEU A 173 -4.49 -14.22 8.69
CA LEU A 173 -3.28 -13.55 9.14
C LEU A 173 -2.07 -14.38 8.69
N ALA A 174 -1.28 -13.83 7.78
CA ALA A 174 -0.07 -14.45 7.26
C ALA A 174 1.15 -14.10 8.14
N ARG A 175 1.22 -12.83 8.61
CA ARG A 175 2.33 -12.33 9.40
C ARG A 175 1.89 -11.18 10.29
N GLU A 176 2.44 -11.11 11.51
CA GLU A 176 2.17 -10.03 12.44
C GLU A 176 3.39 -9.71 13.30
N THR A 177 3.66 -8.41 13.46
CA THR A 177 4.63 -7.87 14.42
C THR A 177 3.96 -6.81 15.29
N LYS A 178 4.74 -6.16 16.15
CA LYS A 178 4.24 -5.08 17.02
C LYS A 178 3.49 -4.00 16.24
N GLY A 179 3.96 -3.65 15.05
CA GLY A 179 3.44 -2.50 14.33
C GLY A 179 2.87 -2.75 12.94
N ILE A 180 2.99 -3.97 12.44
CA ILE A 180 2.39 -4.35 11.17
C ILE A 180 1.58 -5.64 11.28
N ALA A 181 0.67 -5.83 10.34
CA ALA A 181 0.06 -7.12 10.07
C ALA A 181 -0.14 -7.29 8.56
N VAL A 182 0.05 -8.50 8.07
CA VAL A 182 -0.19 -8.88 6.68
C VAL A 182 -1.22 -10.01 6.65
N TYR A 183 -2.23 -9.85 5.83
CA TYR A 183 -3.29 -10.83 5.65
C TYR A 183 -3.34 -11.28 4.20
N GLU A 184 -3.67 -12.54 3.98
CA GLU A 184 -3.87 -13.11 2.65
C GLU A 184 -5.24 -13.77 2.55
N ARG A 185 -5.94 -13.49 1.47
CA ARG A 185 -7.18 -14.15 1.09
C ARG A 185 -7.05 -14.75 -0.29
N ASP A 186 -7.11 -16.07 -0.35
CA ASP A 186 -7.10 -16.82 -1.61
C ASP A 186 -8.55 -17.01 -2.10
N PHE A 187 -8.80 -16.64 -3.36
CA PHE A 187 -10.09 -16.83 -4.03
C PHE A 187 -10.07 -18.04 -4.98
N GLY A 188 -8.95 -18.77 -5.06
CA GLY A 188 -8.72 -19.83 -6.02
C GLY A 188 -8.31 -19.33 -7.41
N ASN A 189 -7.91 -20.26 -8.28
CA ASN A 189 -7.52 -19.98 -9.67
C ASN A 189 -6.39 -18.92 -9.81
N GLY A 190 -5.47 -18.86 -8.84
CA GLY A 190 -4.37 -17.89 -8.83
C GLY A 190 -4.78 -16.46 -8.51
N GLN A 191 -5.95 -16.27 -7.92
CA GLN A 191 -6.46 -14.96 -7.49
C GLN A 191 -6.30 -14.81 -5.99
N LYS A 192 -5.68 -13.70 -5.58
CA LYS A 192 -5.44 -13.35 -4.18
C LYS A 192 -5.76 -11.90 -3.90
N LEU A 193 -6.10 -11.64 -2.63
CA LEU A 193 -6.01 -10.33 -2.00
C LEU A 193 -4.91 -10.40 -0.94
N VAL A 194 -3.97 -9.47 -0.97
CA VAL A 194 -3.03 -9.24 0.12
C VAL A 194 -3.34 -7.89 0.75
N THR A 195 -3.42 -7.87 2.07
CA THR A 195 -3.69 -6.65 2.85
C THR A 195 -2.53 -6.40 3.80
N PHE A 196 -1.87 -5.28 3.63
CA PHE A 196 -0.84 -4.76 4.53
C PHE A 196 -1.47 -3.73 5.46
N VAL A 197 -1.06 -3.73 6.71
CA VAL A 197 -1.62 -2.85 7.75
C VAL A 197 -0.50 -2.28 8.60
N ILE A 198 -0.33 -0.96 8.60
CA ILE A 198 0.49 -0.26 9.59
C ILE A 198 -0.39 0.03 10.80
N LYS A 199 -0.03 -0.54 11.96
CA LYS A 199 -0.77 -0.34 13.20
C LYS A 199 -0.49 1.02 13.82
N ALA A 200 -1.48 1.58 14.50
CA ALA A 200 -1.30 2.70 15.40
C ALA A 200 -0.89 2.17 16.78
N LEU A 201 0.26 2.62 17.31
CA LEU A 201 0.82 2.24 18.58
C LEU A 201 0.54 3.28 19.68
#